data_dadda8347a8d6f7578049cf8af671402
#
_entry.id   dadda8347a8d6f7578049cf8af671402
#
_cell.length_a   1.000
_cell.length_b   1.000
_cell.length_c   1.000
_cell.angle_alpha   90.00
_cell.angle_beta   90.00
_cell.angle_gamma   90.00
#
_symmetry.space_group_name_H-M   'P 1'
#
loop_
_entity.id
_entity.type
_entity.pdbx_description
1 polymer ?
#
loop_
_entity_poly.entity_id
_entity_poly.type
_entity_poly.pdbx_seq_one_letter_code
_entity_poly.pdbx_strand_id
1 'polypeptide(L)'
;QNLDFPVNYSPITYGTSGFIPADKIWDKPYSPLFKYSWKTVYSALLEAVKVNEINPFDGILMHYSNPLTGGHVMQTMGASMQLLPANFKGKAHKHTGSFVYQCAKGHGYSIINGKRFDWKERDIFCVPSWAWHEHHNLSETEDACLFSFNDLPVIEKLGLYQSRELQENNGNQKIE
;
A
#
# COMPACT_ATOMS: atom_id res chain seq x y z
N GLN A 1 -1.52 13.62 31.15
CA GLN A 1 -2.18 14.80 30.61
C GLN A 1 -3.09 14.36 29.46
N ASN A 2 -4.41 14.49 29.64
CA ASN A 2 -5.35 14.40 28.53
C ASN A 2 -5.12 15.65 27.67
N LEU A 3 -4.48 15.48 26.53
CA LEU A 3 -4.37 16.53 25.54
C LEU A 3 -5.69 16.52 24.74
N ASP A 4 -6.63 17.36 25.10
CA ASP A 4 -7.85 17.61 24.33
C ASP A 4 -7.47 18.41 23.07
N PHE A 5 -7.30 17.70 21.96
CA PHE A 5 -7.11 18.35 20.67
C PHE A 5 -8.49 18.66 20.04
N PRO A 6 -8.63 19.82 19.39
CA PRO A 6 -9.82 20.13 18.61
C PRO A 6 -10.09 19.06 17.53
N VAL A 7 -11.36 18.90 17.17
CA VAL A 7 -11.76 18.04 16.04
C VAL A 7 -11.01 18.49 14.80
N ASN A 8 -10.46 17.53 14.06
CA ASN A 8 -9.63 17.76 12.86
C ASN A 8 -8.28 18.49 13.10
N TYR A 9 -7.80 18.56 14.35
CA TYR A 9 -6.49 19.15 14.62
C TYR A 9 -5.36 18.53 13.79
N SER A 10 -5.28 17.21 13.78
CA SER A 10 -4.21 16.46 13.09
C SER A 10 -4.20 16.72 11.57
N PRO A 11 -5.30 16.56 10.82
CA PRO A 11 -5.28 16.82 9.37
C PRO A 11 -5.07 18.30 9.03
N ILE A 12 -5.52 19.24 9.85
CA ILE A 12 -5.26 20.67 9.64
C ILE A 12 -3.79 21.02 9.87
N THR A 13 -3.21 20.47 10.93
CA THR A 13 -1.85 20.82 11.38
C THR A 13 -0.76 20.12 10.57
N TYR A 14 -0.97 18.86 10.15
CA TYR A 14 0.04 18.01 9.54
C TYR A 14 -0.37 17.44 8.17
N GLY A 15 -1.55 17.78 7.68
CA GLY A 15 -2.11 17.17 6.45
C GLY A 15 -1.65 17.83 5.14
N THR A 16 -0.91 18.94 5.20
CA THR A 16 -0.36 19.59 4.00
C THR A 16 1.05 19.09 3.74
N SER A 17 1.25 18.46 2.59
CA SER A 17 2.56 17.94 2.20
C SER A 17 3.62 19.04 2.16
N GLY A 18 4.78 18.77 2.79
CA GLY A 18 5.91 19.70 2.81
C GLY A 18 5.71 20.94 3.68
N PHE A 19 4.63 21.04 4.45
CA PHE A 19 4.33 22.19 5.30
C PHE A 19 3.90 21.76 6.69
N ILE A 20 4.76 21.97 7.69
CA ILE A 20 4.57 21.56 9.08
C ILE A 20 4.81 22.74 10.03
N PRO A 21 4.22 22.75 11.25
CA PRO A 21 4.44 23.80 12.23
C PRO A 21 5.92 23.89 12.65
N ALA A 22 6.47 25.09 12.64
CA ALA A 22 7.87 25.33 13.02
C ALA A 22 8.13 25.20 14.52
N ASP A 23 7.12 25.47 15.35
CA ASP A 23 7.21 25.56 16.80
C ASP A 23 6.63 24.35 17.55
N LYS A 24 6.03 23.41 16.84
CA LYS A 24 5.43 22.20 17.43
C LYS A 24 6.21 20.97 17.08
N ILE A 25 6.86 20.39 18.08
CA ILE A 25 7.58 19.14 17.93
C ILE A 25 6.66 17.99 18.36
N TRP A 26 6.37 17.08 17.42
CA TRP A 26 5.74 15.81 17.72
C TRP A 26 6.80 14.81 18.19
N ASP A 27 6.74 14.41 19.45
CA ASP A 27 7.74 13.55 20.10
C ASP A 27 7.37 12.06 20.12
N LYS A 28 6.28 11.69 19.46
CA LYS A 28 5.80 10.30 19.44
C LYS A 28 6.39 9.50 18.28
N PRO A 29 6.57 8.17 18.47
CA PRO A 29 7.19 7.29 17.46
C PRO A 29 6.26 6.90 16.30
N TYR A 30 5.15 7.55 16.14
CA TYR A 30 4.17 7.32 15.09
C TYR A 30 3.73 8.63 14.44
N SER A 31 3.08 8.55 13.30
CA SER A 31 2.60 9.73 12.57
C SER A 31 1.65 10.58 13.42
N PRO A 32 1.79 11.91 13.43
CA PRO A 32 0.80 12.80 14.01
C PRO A 32 -0.50 12.86 13.21
N LEU A 33 -0.47 12.39 11.96
CA LEU A 33 -1.63 12.35 11.07
C LEU A 33 -2.38 11.02 11.27
N PHE A 34 -3.50 11.07 12.03
CA PHE A 34 -4.29 9.89 12.39
C PHE A 34 -5.28 9.44 11.31
N LYS A 35 -5.50 10.25 10.29
CA LYS A 35 -6.45 9.96 9.22
C LYS A 35 -5.90 10.40 7.88
N TYR A 36 -5.87 9.47 6.96
CA TYR A 36 -5.61 9.68 5.54
C TYR A 36 -6.91 9.46 4.79
N SER A 37 -7.51 10.53 4.24
CA SER A 37 -8.85 10.43 3.64
C SER A 37 -8.78 9.71 2.29
N TRP A 38 -9.76 8.84 2.01
CA TRP A 38 -9.89 8.14 0.74
C TRP A 38 -9.86 9.11 -0.45
N LYS A 39 -10.61 10.21 -0.37
CA LYS A 39 -10.67 11.21 -1.42
C LYS A 39 -9.28 11.76 -1.79
N THR A 40 -8.47 12.11 -0.79
CA THR A 40 -7.11 12.63 -1.02
C THR A 40 -6.18 11.56 -1.58
N VAL A 41 -6.21 10.37 -0.99
CA VAL A 41 -5.36 9.23 -1.40
C VAL A 41 -5.70 8.80 -2.83
N TYR A 42 -6.97 8.61 -3.15
CA TYR A 42 -7.39 8.18 -4.47
C TYR A 42 -7.10 9.25 -5.55
N SER A 43 -7.32 10.54 -5.26
CA SER A 43 -6.91 11.61 -6.17
C SER A 43 -5.41 11.60 -6.45
N ALA A 44 -4.58 11.38 -5.43
CA ALA A 44 -3.13 11.30 -5.60
C ALA A 44 -2.71 10.11 -6.48
N LEU A 45 -3.36 8.95 -6.33
CA LEU A 45 -3.11 7.78 -7.19
C LEU A 45 -3.49 8.05 -8.65
N LEU A 46 -4.65 8.70 -8.90
CA LEU A 46 -5.09 9.05 -10.25
C LEU A 46 -4.14 10.05 -10.93
N GLU A 47 -3.58 10.99 -10.19
CA GLU A 47 -2.55 11.89 -10.74
C GLU A 47 -1.23 11.15 -10.96
N ALA A 48 -0.86 10.23 -10.06
CA ALA A 48 0.35 9.43 -10.20
C ALA A 48 0.33 8.55 -11.47
N VAL A 49 -0.82 7.99 -11.84
CA VAL A 49 -1.00 7.21 -13.09
C VAL A 49 -0.63 8.04 -14.33
N LYS A 50 -0.88 9.35 -14.33
CA LYS A 50 -0.64 10.22 -15.49
C LYS A 50 0.83 10.52 -15.74
N VAL A 51 1.67 10.43 -14.73
CA VAL A 51 3.07 10.90 -14.77
C VAL A 51 4.11 9.82 -14.48
N ASN A 52 3.68 8.64 -14.01
CA ASN A 52 4.58 7.54 -13.71
C ASN A 52 4.35 6.35 -14.65
N GLU A 53 5.39 5.59 -14.88
CA GLU A 53 5.27 4.28 -15.52
C GLU A 53 4.54 3.31 -14.57
N ILE A 54 3.69 2.47 -15.15
CA ILE A 54 2.98 1.43 -14.40
C ILE A 54 3.97 0.30 -14.06
N ASN A 55 4.20 0.09 -12.78
CA ASN A 55 5.04 -1.00 -12.32
C ASN A 55 4.38 -2.33 -12.70
N PRO A 56 5.10 -3.28 -13.36
CA PRO A 56 4.50 -4.53 -13.83
C PRO A 56 4.09 -5.48 -12.69
N PHE A 57 4.52 -5.26 -11.46
CA PHE A 57 4.17 -6.08 -10.30
C PHE A 57 3.03 -5.46 -9.48
N ASP A 58 3.14 -4.14 -9.23
CA ASP A 58 2.32 -3.44 -8.24
C ASP A 58 1.41 -2.37 -8.82
N GLY A 59 1.47 -2.10 -10.14
CA GLY A 59 0.72 -0.99 -10.74
C GLY A 59 1.29 0.36 -10.28
N ILE A 60 0.50 1.18 -9.61
CA ILE A 60 0.96 2.38 -8.90
C ILE A 60 0.87 2.12 -7.40
N LEU A 61 2.00 2.01 -6.74
CA LEU A 61 2.10 1.77 -5.30
C LEU A 61 2.54 3.04 -4.56
N MET A 62 1.77 3.48 -3.59
CA MET A 62 2.09 4.61 -2.72
C MET A 62 1.99 4.23 -1.25
N HIS A 63 2.97 4.67 -0.47
CA HIS A 63 3.00 4.43 0.97
C HIS A 63 2.33 5.57 1.75
N TYR A 64 1.55 5.21 2.75
CA TYR A 64 1.16 6.17 3.78
C TYR A 64 2.40 6.52 4.61
N SER A 65 2.68 7.79 4.75
CA SER A 65 3.90 8.25 5.42
C SER A 65 3.61 9.14 6.62
N ASN A 66 4.56 9.13 7.56
CA ASN A 66 4.63 10.12 8.61
C ASN A 66 5.12 11.45 7.99
N PRO A 67 4.34 12.53 8.00
CA PRO A 67 4.70 13.78 7.34
C PRO A 67 5.93 14.47 7.94
N LEU A 68 6.31 14.12 9.17
CA LEU A 68 7.48 14.71 9.85
C LEU A 68 8.79 14.00 9.49
N THR A 69 8.74 12.74 9.14
CA THR A 69 9.94 11.92 8.90
C THR A 69 10.06 11.40 7.47
N GLY A 70 8.94 11.38 6.72
CA GLY A 70 8.87 10.71 5.43
C GLY A 70 8.89 9.19 5.50
N GLY A 71 9.05 8.62 6.69
CA GLY A 71 9.06 7.18 6.93
C GLY A 71 7.65 6.60 7.16
N HIS A 72 7.61 5.35 7.63
CA HIS A 72 6.36 4.64 7.91
C HIS A 72 5.48 5.34 8.96
N VAL A 73 4.17 5.12 8.88
CA VAL A 73 3.18 5.71 9.80
C VAL A 73 3.36 5.24 11.25
N MET A 74 3.89 4.04 11.44
CA MET A 74 4.23 3.45 12.74
C MET A 74 5.61 2.81 12.68
N GLN A 75 6.22 2.55 13.84
CA GLN A 75 7.56 1.96 13.92
C GLN A 75 7.62 0.50 13.47
N THR A 76 6.55 -0.24 13.66
CA THR A 76 6.49 -1.68 13.43
C THR A 76 5.49 -2.09 12.34
N MET A 77 4.70 -1.14 11.86
CA MET A 77 3.65 -1.39 10.87
C MET A 77 3.67 -0.33 9.79
N GLY A 78 3.77 -0.76 8.54
CA GLY A 78 3.61 0.05 7.35
C GLY A 78 2.21 -0.07 6.76
N ALA A 79 1.82 0.88 5.94
CA ALA A 79 0.58 0.85 5.18
C ALA A 79 0.79 1.43 3.79
N SER A 80 0.08 0.89 2.81
CA SER A 80 0.20 1.28 1.41
C SER A 80 -1.16 1.25 0.72
N MET A 81 -1.26 1.98 -0.38
CA MET A 81 -2.36 1.87 -1.33
C MET A 81 -1.80 1.62 -2.72
N GLN A 82 -2.34 0.64 -3.39
CA GLN A 82 -1.96 0.17 -4.71
C GLN A 82 -3.12 0.42 -5.68
N LEU A 83 -2.86 1.06 -6.81
CA LEU A 83 -3.84 1.21 -7.89
C LEU A 83 -3.44 0.32 -9.05
N LEU A 84 -4.36 -0.55 -9.45
CA LEU A 84 -4.26 -1.44 -10.60
C LEU A 84 -5.15 -0.89 -11.71
N PRO A 85 -4.59 -0.37 -12.82
CA PRO A 85 -5.39 0.14 -13.93
C PRO A 85 -6.35 -0.92 -14.52
N ALA A 86 -7.30 -0.49 -15.33
CA ALA A 86 -8.18 -1.40 -16.07
C ALA A 86 -7.35 -2.43 -16.86
N ASN A 87 -7.78 -3.69 -16.88
CA ASN A 87 -7.08 -4.81 -17.52
C ASN A 87 -5.66 -5.10 -16.99
N PHE A 88 -5.28 -4.58 -15.84
CA PHE A 88 -3.95 -4.83 -15.27
C PHE A 88 -3.73 -6.31 -14.99
N LYS A 89 -2.61 -6.82 -15.50
CA LYS A 89 -2.14 -8.19 -15.27
C LYS A 89 -0.77 -8.11 -14.63
N GLY A 90 -0.74 -8.23 -13.31
CA GLY A 90 0.50 -8.17 -12.54
C GLY A 90 1.41 -9.34 -12.83
N LYS A 91 2.72 -9.11 -12.73
CA LYS A 91 3.72 -10.16 -12.70
C LYS A 91 3.96 -10.64 -11.28
N ALA A 92 4.38 -11.89 -11.16
CA ALA A 92 4.64 -12.51 -9.87
C ALA A 92 6.00 -12.09 -9.30
N HIS A 93 5.97 -11.74 -8.05
CA HIS A 93 7.16 -11.53 -7.23
C HIS A 93 6.96 -12.08 -5.83
N LYS A 94 8.00 -12.09 -5.04
CA LYS A 94 7.95 -12.39 -3.61
C LYS A 94 8.96 -11.54 -2.86
N HIS A 95 8.62 -11.23 -1.63
CA HIS A 95 9.50 -10.48 -0.72
C HIS A 95 9.32 -10.94 0.73
N THR A 96 10.29 -10.59 1.56
CA THR A 96 10.14 -10.71 3.01
C THR A 96 9.13 -9.67 3.52
N GLY A 97 8.52 -9.96 4.66
CA GLY A 97 7.40 -9.20 5.20
C GLY A 97 6.05 -9.83 4.85
N SER A 98 5.13 -9.76 5.78
CA SER A 98 3.77 -10.29 5.64
C SER A 98 2.80 -9.15 5.38
N PHE A 99 1.85 -9.37 4.48
CA PHE A 99 0.90 -8.37 4.07
C PHE A 99 -0.53 -8.83 4.27
N VAL A 100 -1.36 -7.94 4.76
CA VAL A 100 -2.81 -8.08 4.74
C VAL A 100 -3.35 -7.05 3.78
N TYR A 101 -4.06 -7.50 2.76
CA TYR A 101 -4.70 -6.67 1.75
C TYR A 101 -6.18 -6.55 1.99
N GLN A 102 -6.73 -5.37 1.68
CA GLN A 102 -8.15 -5.11 1.64
C GLN A 102 -8.50 -4.45 0.31
N CYS A 103 -9.46 -4.99 -0.41
CA CYS A 103 -9.96 -4.37 -1.62
C CYS A 103 -10.76 -3.11 -1.27
N ALA A 104 -10.19 -1.95 -1.56
CA ALA A 104 -10.80 -0.64 -1.29
C ALA A 104 -11.72 -0.19 -2.43
N LYS A 105 -11.47 -0.63 -3.66
CA LYS A 105 -12.26 -0.32 -4.86
C LYS A 105 -12.08 -1.41 -5.90
N GLY A 106 -13.16 -1.75 -6.62
CA GLY A 106 -13.12 -2.63 -7.78
C GLY A 106 -13.18 -4.11 -7.44
N HIS A 107 -12.71 -4.94 -8.36
CA HIS A 107 -12.71 -6.40 -8.23
C HIS A 107 -11.59 -7.02 -9.08
N GLY A 108 -11.12 -8.18 -8.67
CA GLY A 108 -10.06 -8.88 -9.37
C GLY A 108 -9.72 -10.21 -8.74
N TYR A 109 -8.50 -10.64 -8.92
CA TYR A 109 -7.97 -11.82 -8.25
C TYR A 109 -6.47 -11.68 -7.97
N SER A 110 -6.01 -12.46 -7.01
CA SER A 110 -4.58 -12.64 -6.74
C SER A 110 -4.23 -14.10 -6.87
N ILE A 111 -3.02 -14.39 -7.36
CA ILE A 111 -2.47 -15.73 -7.32
C ILE A 111 -1.39 -15.74 -6.24
N ILE A 112 -1.54 -16.60 -5.24
CA ILE A 112 -0.63 -16.70 -4.11
C ILE A 112 -0.16 -18.15 -4.02
N ASN A 113 1.14 -18.39 -4.24
CA ASN A 113 1.73 -19.73 -4.31
C ASN A 113 0.93 -20.71 -5.19
N GLY A 114 0.58 -20.27 -6.42
CA GLY A 114 -0.15 -21.07 -7.41
C GLY A 114 -1.66 -21.16 -7.18
N LYS A 115 -2.19 -20.60 -6.11
CA LYS A 115 -3.64 -20.62 -5.81
C LYS A 115 -4.29 -19.29 -6.11
N ARG A 116 -5.41 -19.30 -6.82
CA ARG A 116 -6.19 -18.13 -7.14
C ARG A 116 -7.17 -17.78 -6.03
N PHE A 117 -7.22 -16.50 -5.68
CA PHE A 117 -8.15 -15.90 -4.73
C PHE A 117 -8.84 -14.71 -5.40
N ASP A 118 -10.12 -14.86 -5.71
CA ASP A 118 -10.92 -13.75 -6.23
C ASP A 118 -11.30 -12.79 -5.10
N TRP A 119 -11.32 -11.50 -5.39
CA TRP A 119 -11.68 -10.47 -4.42
C TRP A 119 -12.51 -9.35 -5.06
N LYS A 120 -13.32 -8.72 -4.26
CA LYS A 120 -14.13 -7.53 -4.55
C LYS A 120 -14.06 -6.55 -3.38
N GLU A 121 -14.66 -5.39 -3.53
CA GLU A 121 -14.68 -4.37 -2.47
C GLU A 121 -15.04 -4.95 -1.10
N ARG A 122 -14.25 -4.58 -0.10
CA ARG A 122 -14.30 -4.98 1.31
C ARG A 122 -13.77 -6.39 1.61
N ASP A 123 -13.42 -7.19 0.62
CA ASP A 123 -12.75 -8.46 0.88
C ASP A 123 -11.33 -8.24 1.41
N ILE A 124 -10.89 -9.16 2.26
CA ILE A 124 -9.55 -9.17 2.88
C ILE A 124 -8.87 -10.48 2.53
N PHE A 125 -7.59 -10.40 2.16
CA PHE A 125 -6.75 -11.57 1.95
C PHE A 125 -5.32 -11.32 2.46
N CYS A 126 -4.56 -12.39 2.69
CA CYS A 126 -3.22 -12.31 3.24
C CYS A 126 -2.19 -12.87 2.27
N VAL A 127 -1.04 -12.21 2.20
CA VAL A 127 0.15 -12.70 1.52
C VAL A 127 1.23 -12.94 2.57
N PRO A 128 1.53 -14.21 2.91
CA PRO A 128 2.59 -14.55 3.86
C PRO A 128 3.96 -14.12 3.36
N SER A 129 4.87 -13.86 4.29
CA SER A 129 6.27 -13.57 3.97
C SER A 129 6.87 -14.64 3.03
N TRP A 130 7.56 -14.17 1.99
CA TRP A 130 8.22 -15.02 0.98
C TRP A 130 7.30 -15.87 0.10
N ALA A 131 5.97 -15.63 0.12
CA ALA A 131 5.02 -16.26 -0.80
C ALA A 131 5.07 -15.56 -2.17
N TRP A 132 5.11 -16.34 -3.27
CA TRP A 132 4.90 -15.82 -4.60
C TRP A 132 3.50 -15.22 -4.71
N HIS A 133 3.39 -14.01 -5.23
CA HIS A 133 2.08 -13.35 -5.42
C HIS A 133 2.08 -12.44 -6.63
N GLU A 134 0.90 -12.28 -7.20
CA GLU A 134 0.57 -11.36 -8.28
C GLU A 134 -0.88 -10.93 -8.14
N HIS A 135 -1.20 -9.72 -8.59
CA HIS A 135 -2.55 -9.13 -8.50
C HIS A 135 -3.04 -8.76 -9.89
N HIS A 136 -4.33 -9.02 -10.17
CA HIS A 136 -4.95 -8.78 -11.46
C HIS A 136 -6.27 -8.04 -11.29
N ASN A 137 -6.47 -6.95 -12.06
CA ASN A 137 -7.74 -6.27 -12.16
C ASN A 137 -8.58 -6.91 -13.27
N LEU A 138 -9.79 -7.35 -12.96
CA LEU A 138 -10.71 -7.98 -13.92
C LEU A 138 -11.57 -6.96 -14.69
N SER A 139 -11.64 -5.71 -14.25
CA SER A 139 -12.38 -4.69 -14.97
C SER A 139 -11.66 -4.25 -16.23
N GLU A 140 -12.39 -4.13 -17.32
CA GLU A 140 -11.88 -3.62 -18.60
C GLU A 140 -11.88 -2.08 -18.65
N THR A 141 -12.61 -1.42 -17.77
CA THR A 141 -12.86 0.03 -17.83
C THR A 141 -12.51 0.77 -16.56
N GLU A 142 -12.50 0.09 -15.40
CA GLU A 142 -12.31 0.69 -14.10
C GLU A 142 -11.00 0.23 -13.44
N ASP A 143 -10.36 1.13 -12.73
CA ASP A 143 -9.25 0.78 -11.86
C ASP A 143 -9.72 0.04 -10.62
N ALA A 144 -8.83 -0.74 -10.04
CA ALA A 144 -9.01 -1.36 -8.72
C ALA A 144 -7.96 -0.83 -7.75
N CYS A 145 -8.31 -0.75 -6.46
CA CYS A 145 -7.40 -0.31 -5.43
C CYS A 145 -7.32 -1.33 -4.29
N LEU A 146 -6.10 -1.71 -3.95
CA LEU A 146 -5.79 -2.59 -2.83
C LEU A 146 -5.07 -1.79 -1.74
N PHE A 147 -5.70 -1.65 -0.59
CA PHE A 147 -5.05 -1.19 0.63
C PHE A 147 -4.27 -2.35 1.23
N SER A 148 -3.09 -2.08 1.78
CA SER A 148 -2.37 -3.08 2.56
C SER A 148 -1.76 -2.49 3.84
N PHE A 149 -1.62 -3.34 4.86
CA PHE A 149 -0.72 -3.09 5.97
C PHE A 149 0.24 -4.29 6.14
N ASN A 150 1.42 -4.02 6.70
CA ASN A 150 2.53 -4.96 6.68
C ASN A 150 3.52 -4.71 7.84
N ASP A 151 4.44 -5.65 8.02
CA ASP A 151 5.52 -5.58 9.02
C ASP A 151 6.86 -5.09 8.44
N LEU A 152 6.87 -4.54 7.22
CA LEU A 152 8.10 -4.06 6.56
C LEU A 152 8.95 -3.14 7.43
N PRO A 153 8.41 -2.22 8.26
CA PRO A 153 9.24 -1.36 9.10
C PRO A 153 10.18 -2.11 10.04
N VAL A 154 9.76 -3.28 10.51
CA VAL A 154 10.60 -4.16 11.35
C VAL A 154 11.63 -4.88 10.48
N ILE A 155 11.20 -5.45 9.37
CA ILE A 155 12.05 -6.19 8.43
C ILE A 155 13.17 -5.29 7.89
N GLU A 156 12.85 -4.06 7.49
CA GLU A 156 13.81 -3.08 6.99
C GLU A 156 14.83 -2.64 8.05
N LYS A 157 14.36 -2.34 9.27
CA LYS A 157 15.24 -1.94 10.39
C LYS A 157 16.23 -3.02 10.79
N LEU A 158 15.88 -4.29 10.61
CA LEU A 158 16.75 -5.42 10.87
C LEU A 158 17.64 -5.79 9.67
N GLY A 159 17.52 -5.11 8.53
CA GLY A 159 18.27 -5.41 7.32
C GLY A 159 17.89 -6.73 6.66
N LEU A 160 16.67 -7.21 6.89
CA LEU A 160 16.19 -8.52 6.42
C LEU A 160 15.32 -8.43 5.16
N TYR A 161 15.17 -7.24 4.56
CA TYR A 161 14.40 -7.11 3.35
C TYR A 161 15.08 -7.81 2.17
N GLN A 162 14.34 -8.68 1.52
CA GLN A 162 14.73 -9.35 0.29
C GLN A 162 13.53 -9.42 -0.65
N SER A 163 13.78 -9.38 -1.95
CA SER A 163 12.75 -9.56 -2.97
C SER A 163 13.28 -10.38 -4.14
N ARG A 164 12.39 -11.06 -4.86
CA ARG A 164 12.66 -11.76 -6.11
C ARG A 164 11.48 -11.65 -7.06
N GLU A 165 11.80 -11.50 -8.33
CA GLU A 165 10.85 -11.56 -9.44
C GLU A 165 10.81 -12.98 -10.01
N LEU A 166 9.63 -13.44 -10.43
CA LEU A 166 9.50 -14.70 -11.15
C LEU A 166 9.98 -14.51 -12.61
N GLN A 167 10.96 -15.30 -13.02
CA GLN A 167 11.52 -15.22 -14.38
C GLN A 167 10.84 -16.19 -15.35
N GLU A 168 10.27 -17.27 -14.83
CA GLU A 168 9.63 -18.32 -15.62
C GLU A 168 8.23 -17.89 -16.08
N ASN A 169 7.71 -18.51 -17.14
CA ASN A 169 6.36 -18.30 -17.64
C ASN A 169 5.98 -16.81 -17.84
N ASN A 170 6.91 -16.04 -18.45
CA ASN A 170 6.76 -14.58 -18.62
C ASN A 170 6.50 -13.80 -17.33
N GLY A 171 6.91 -14.33 -16.20
CA GLY A 171 6.73 -13.70 -14.90
C GLY A 171 5.40 -13.99 -14.22
N ASN A 172 4.63 -14.98 -14.66
CA ASN A 172 3.36 -15.35 -14.04
C ASN A 172 3.40 -16.75 -13.43
N GLN A 173 2.68 -16.95 -12.35
CA GLN A 173 2.54 -18.24 -11.70
C GLN A 173 1.64 -19.17 -12.55
N LYS A 174 1.91 -20.47 -12.46
CA LYS A 174 0.95 -21.49 -12.91
C LYS A 174 -0.10 -21.68 -11.82
N ILE A 175 -1.35 -21.75 -12.20
CA ILE A 175 -2.47 -22.04 -11.28
C ILE A 175 -2.58 -23.54 -11.17
N GLU A 176 -2.57 -24.05 -9.94
CA GLU A 176 -2.78 -25.45 -9.57
C GLU A 176 -4.26 -25.79 -9.45
#